data_d922a66fa552d1db786a4c823767281b
#
_entry.id   d922a66fa552d1db786a4c823767281b
#
_cell.length_a   1.000
_cell.length_b   1.000
_cell.length_c   1.000
_cell.angle_alpha   90.00
_cell.angle_beta   90.00
_cell.angle_gamma   90.00
#
_symmetry.space_group_name_H-M   'P 1'
#
loop_
_entity.id
_entity.type
_entity.pdbx_description
1 polymer ?
#
loop_
_entity_poly.entity_id
_entity_poly.type
_entity_poly.pdbx_seq_one_letter_code
_entity_poly.pdbx_strand_id
1 'polypeptide(L)'
;MQVTEVCIAQLRASLESGQTTAVELVQAYLARIDAYNGPQTATALNAVVVRNPEALKEAEASDARRARGETLGPLDGIPYTAKDSYLVKGLTAASGSPAFANLVAQRDAFTIER
;
A
#
# COMPACT_ATOMS: atom_id res chain seq x y z
N MET A 1 -1.66 -5.00 -15.48
CA MET A 1 -0.67 -3.96 -15.86
C MET A 1 0.70 -4.32 -15.31
N GLN A 2 1.80 -4.03 -16.03
CA GLN A 2 3.15 -4.19 -15.50
C GLN A 2 3.45 -3.02 -14.56
N VAL A 3 3.87 -3.30 -13.32
CA VAL A 3 4.09 -2.28 -12.28
C VAL A 3 5.56 -1.97 -12.01
N THR A 4 6.48 -2.54 -12.81
CA THR A 4 7.91 -2.32 -12.68
C THR A 4 8.29 -0.99 -13.34
N GLU A 5 8.99 -0.13 -12.59
CA GLU A 5 9.48 1.18 -13.04
C GLU A 5 8.39 2.13 -13.58
N VAL A 6 7.17 1.97 -13.09
CA VAL A 6 6.03 2.84 -13.43
C VAL A 6 6.03 4.05 -12.52
N CYS A 7 5.90 5.26 -13.09
CA CYS A 7 5.77 6.48 -12.30
C CYS A 7 4.32 6.77 -11.88
N ILE A 8 4.15 7.63 -10.87
CA ILE A 8 2.84 8.02 -10.34
C ILE A 8 1.92 8.58 -11.45
N ALA A 9 2.46 9.38 -12.38
CA ALA A 9 1.67 9.95 -13.47
C ALA A 9 1.07 8.87 -14.38
N GLN A 10 1.83 7.81 -14.67
CA GLN A 10 1.35 6.68 -15.46
C GLN A 10 0.30 5.86 -14.72
N LEU A 11 0.49 5.62 -13.41
CA LEU A 11 -0.51 4.94 -12.59
C LEU A 11 -1.83 5.71 -12.55
N ARG A 12 -1.76 7.04 -12.34
CA ARG A 12 -2.94 7.91 -12.39
C ARG A 12 -3.67 7.83 -13.72
N ALA A 13 -2.94 8.00 -14.83
CA ALA A 13 -3.55 7.93 -16.16
C ALA A 13 -4.23 6.58 -16.42
N SER A 14 -3.62 5.48 -15.96
CA SER A 14 -4.19 4.14 -16.09
C SER A 14 -5.45 3.94 -15.25
N LEU A 15 -5.49 4.48 -14.02
CA LEU A 15 -6.67 4.48 -13.17
C LEU A 15 -7.80 5.37 -13.74
N GLU A 16 -7.45 6.56 -14.23
CA GLU A 16 -8.40 7.52 -14.80
C GLU A 16 -9.03 7.00 -16.11
N SER A 17 -8.26 6.31 -16.93
CA SER A 17 -8.74 5.70 -18.18
C SER A 17 -9.45 4.35 -18.00
N GLY A 18 -9.45 3.78 -16.78
CA GLY A 18 -9.98 2.44 -16.52
C GLY A 18 -9.13 1.30 -17.08
N GLN A 19 -7.88 1.58 -17.49
CA GLN A 19 -6.94 0.56 -17.95
C GLN A 19 -6.52 -0.39 -16.83
N THR A 20 -6.58 0.06 -15.59
CA THR A 20 -6.36 -0.73 -14.37
C THR A 20 -7.23 -0.22 -13.23
N THR A 21 -7.34 -1.03 -12.18
CA THR A 21 -8.05 -0.70 -10.96
C THR A 21 -7.09 -0.62 -9.78
N ALA A 22 -7.50 0.00 -8.68
CA ALA A 22 -6.72 0.03 -7.44
C ALA A 22 -6.50 -1.40 -6.90
N VAL A 23 -7.50 -2.27 -6.99
CA VAL A 23 -7.40 -3.68 -6.61
C VAL A 23 -6.32 -4.40 -7.42
N GLU A 24 -6.33 -4.24 -8.75
CA GLU A 24 -5.31 -4.86 -9.62
C GLU A 24 -3.89 -4.37 -9.31
N LEU A 25 -3.73 -3.07 -9.01
CA LEU A 25 -2.44 -2.52 -8.62
C LEU A 25 -1.94 -3.11 -7.29
N VAL A 26 -2.79 -3.15 -6.27
CA VAL A 26 -2.45 -3.74 -4.97
C VAL A 26 -2.10 -5.21 -5.12
N GLN A 27 -2.87 -5.99 -5.88
CA GLN A 27 -2.58 -7.40 -6.15
C GLN A 27 -1.23 -7.58 -6.84
N ALA A 28 -0.92 -6.76 -7.83
CA ALA A 28 0.35 -6.83 -8.56
C ALA A 28 1.56 -6.52 -7.64
N TYR A 29 1.45 -5.52 -6.77
CA TYR A 29 2.51 -5.22 -5.80
C TYR A 29 2.62 -6.27 -4.70
N LEU A 30 1.51 -6.79 -4.18
CA LEU A 30 1.54 -7.90 -3.21
C LEU A 30 2.20 -9.15 -3.78
N ALA A 31 1.91 -9.50 -5.03
CA ALA A 31 2.58 -10.63 -5.70
C ALA A 31 4.10 -10.43 -5.80
N ARG A 32 4.58 -9.20 -6.02
CA ARG A 32 6.02 -8.90 -6.00
C ARG A 32 6.61 -9.00 -4.59
N ILE A 33 5.88 -8.52 -3.58
CA ILE A 33 6.30 -8.68 -2.18
C ILE A 33 6.42 -10.17 -1.84
N ASP A 34 5.48 -11.00 -2.25
CA ASP A 34 5.53 -12.46 -2.05
C ASP A 34 6.75 -13.10 -2.72
N ALA A 35 7.09 -12.63 -3.92
CA ALA A 35 8.19 -13.21 -4.71
C ALA A 35 9.58 -12.84 -4.18
N TYR A 36 9.74 -11.69 -3.51
CA TYR A 36 11.09 -11.14 -3.22
C TYR A 36 11.35 -10.82 -1.74
N ASN A 37 10.32 -10.66 -0.92
CA ASN A 37 10.46 -10.05 0.40
C ASN A 37 10.75 -11.04 1.54
N GLY A 38 10.14 -12.21 1.51
CA GLY A 38 10.19 -13.15 2.62
C GLY A 38 11.51 -13.91 2.73
N PRO A 39 11.82 -14.46 3.94
CA PRO A 39 13.07 -15.19 4.17
C PRO A 39 13.19 -16.49 3.35
N GLN A 40 12.06 -17.00 2.85
CA GLN A 40 12.01 -18.17 1.98
C GLN A 40 12.29 -17.87 0.51
N THR A 41 12.34 -16.59 0.13
CA THR A 41 12.61 -16.18 -1.26
C THR A 41 14.12 -16.10 -1.52
N ALA A 42 14.53 -16.21 -2.79
CA ALA A 42 15.94 -16.13 -3.16
C ALA A 42 16.60 -14.79 -2.81
N THR A 43 15.82 -13.70 -2.77
CA THR A 43 16.29 -12.35 -2.47
C THR A 43 16.20 -11.99 -0.98
N ALA A 44 15.21 -12.51 -0.28
CA ALA A 44 14.97 -12.25 1.15
C ALA A 44 15.08 -10.76 1.52
N LEU A 45 14.47 -9.86 0.73
CA LEU A 45 14.69 -8.41 0.83
C LEU A 45 14.29 -7.82 2.19
N ASN A 46 13.27 -8.38 2.84
CA ASN A 46 12.71 -7.87 4.10
C ASN A 46 12.45 -6.35 4.09
N ALA A 47 12.03 -5.83 2.93
CA ALA A 47 11.74 -4.41 2.74
C ALA A 47 10.38 -4.00 3.31
N VAL A 48 9.40 -4.91 3.28
CA VAL A 48 8.07 -4.74 3.85
C VAL A 48 7.95 -5.62 5.08
N VAL A 49 8.04 -5.02 6.27
CA VAL A 49 8.07 -5.73 7.56
C VAL A 49 6.68 -5.97 8.14
N VAL A 50 5.71 -5.12 7.78
CA VAL A 50 4.30 -5.24 8.19
C VAL A 50 3.43 -5.10 6.94
N ARG A 51 2.50 -6.03 6.76
CA ARG A 51 1.48 -5.96 5.71
C ARG A 51 0.19 -5.42 6.29
N ASN A 52 -0.46 -4.53 5.57
CA ASN A 52 -1.82 -4.11 5.89
C ASN A 52 -2.81 -5.20 5.46
N PRO A 53 -3.51 -5.88 6.39
CA PRO A 53 -4.48 -6.91 6.05
C PRO A 53 -5.71 -6.35 5.31
N GLU A 54 -6.00 -5.05 5.46
CA GLU A 54 -7.13 -4.37 4.83
C GLU A 54 -6.79 -3.77 3.45
N ALA A 55 -5.56 -3.91 2.96
CA ALA A 55 -5.10 -3.24 1.74
C ALA A 55 -6.02 -3.49 0.52
N LEU A 56 -6.49 -4.72 0.32
CA LEU A 56 -7.40 -5.03 -0.79
C LEU A 56 -8.78 -4.40 -0.60
N LYS A 57 -9.30 -4.41 0.62
CA LYS A 57 -10.59 -3.79 0.95
C LYS A 57 -10.56 -2.26 0.80
N GLU A 58 -9.43 -1.65 1.17
CA GLU A 58 -9.20 -0.21 0.94
C GLU A 58 -9.12 0.10 -0.56
N ALA A 59 -8.50 -0.76 -1.35
CA ALA A 59 -8.44 -0.65 -2.80
C ALA A 59 -9.84 -0.78 -3.45
N GLU A 60 -10.66 -1.74 -3.01
CA GLU A 60 -12.06 -1.88 -3.43
C GLU A 60 -12.87 -0.62 -3.13
N ALA A 61 -12.68 -0.02 -1.95
CA ALA A 61 -13.33 1.22 -1.59
C ALA A 61 -12.89 2.40 -2.48
N SER A 62 -11.62 2.44 -2.89
CA SER A 62 -11.11 3.43 -3.83
C SER A 62 -11.74 3.25 -5.22
N ASP A 63 -11.79 2.03 -5.74
CA ASP A 63 -12.43 1.73 -7.03
C ASP A 63 -13.91 2.10 -7.01
N ALA A 64 -14.62 1.81 -5.90
CA ALA A 64 -16.02 2.19 -5.73
C ALA A 64 -16.22 3.73 -5.71
N ARG A 65 -15.32 4.50 -5.06
CA ARG A 65 -15.35 5.97 -5.10
C ARG A 65 -15.13 6.47 -6.52
N ARG A 66 -14.13 5.95 -7.22
CA ARG A 66 -13.82 6.32 -8.61
C ARG A 66 -14.99 6.07 -9.55
N ALA A 67 -15.69 4.94 -9.41
CA ALA A 67 -16.87 4.62 -10.20
C ALA A 67 -18.02 5.64 -10.02
N ARG A 68 -18.09 6.31 -8.84
CA ARG A 68 -19.06 7.35 -8.55
C ARG A 68 -18.57 8.77 -8.83
N GLY A 69 -17.31 8.94 -9.28
CA GLY A 69 -16.69 10.25 -9.46
C GLY A 69 -16.31 10.95 -8.15
N GLU A 70 -16.17 10.21 -7.05
CA GLU A 70 -15.96 10.70 -5.68
C GLU A 70 -14.51 10.43 -5.18
N THR A 71 -13.51 10.52 -6.06
CA THR A 71 -12.12 10.31 -5.68
C THR A 71 -11.66 11.31 -4.62
N LEU A 72 -10.85 10.85 -3.66
CA LEU A 72 -10.32 11.67 -2.56
C LEU A 72 -9.21 12.63 -3.01
N GLY A 73 -8.68 12.44 -4.20
CA GLY A 73 -7.62 13.27 -4.75
C GLY A 73 -6.80 12.55 -5.82
N PRO A 74 -5.72 13.19 -6.29
CA PRO A 74 -4.93 12.67 -7.41
C PRO A 74 -4.16 11.39 -7.12
N LEU A 75 -4.03 10.99 -5.85
CA LEU A 75 -3.33 9.78 -5.43
C LEU A 75 -4.28 8.66 -4.98
N ASP A 76 -5.61 8.90 -4.99
CA ASP A 76 -6.58 7.88 -4.59
C ASP A 76 -6.49 6.64 -5.51
N GLY A 77 -6.26 5.47 -4.90
CA GLY A 77 -6.08 4.20 -5.58
C GLY A 77 -4.63 3.82 -5.89
N ILE A 78 -3.66 4.69 -5.60
CA ILE A 78 -2.24 4.37 -5.74
C ILE A 78 -1.72 3.80 -4.42
N PRO A 79 -1.29 2.51 -4.38
CA PRO A 79 -0.71 1.95 -3.18
C PRO A 79 0.66 2.56 -2.86
N TYR A 80 0.95 2.72 -1.59
CA TYR A 80 2.25 3.22 -1.12
C TYR A 80 2.75 2.42 0.08
N THR A 81 4.01 2.57 0.39
CA THR A 81 4.62 2.04 1.62
C THR A 81 4.88 3.17 2.59
N ALA A 82 4.48 2.98 3.85
CA ALA A 82 4.84 3.85 4.95
C ALA A 82 6.04 3.26 5.69
N LYS A 83 7.01 4.10 6.07
CA LYS A 83 8.12 3.64 6.90
C LYS A 83 7.60 3.18 8.27
N ASP A 84 8.15 2.09 8.81
CA ASP A 84 7.74 1.48 10.09
C ASP A 84 7.93 2.39 11.33
N SER A 85 8.44 3.61 11.14
CA SER A 85 8.48 4.67 12.15
C SER A 85 7.26 5.61 12.11
N TYR A 86 6.39 5.49 11.11
CA TYR A 86 5.14 6.25 11.02
C TYR A 86 3.99 5.42 11.58
N LEU A 87 3.13 6.07 12.34
CA LEU A 87 1.91 5.44 12.84
C LEU A 87 0.91 5.29 11.69
N VAL A 88 0.51 4.05 11.43
CA VAL A 88 -0.62 3.71 10.56
C VAL A 88 -1.63 2.99 11.43
N LYS A 89 -2.82 3.57 11.58
CA LYS A 89 -3.87 3.05 12.47
C LYS A 89 -4.14 1.56 12.23
N GLY A 90 -4.10 0.79 13.30
CA GLY A 90 -4.34 -0.65 13.28
C GLY A 90 -3.12 -1.50 12.93
N LEU A 91 -1.99 -0.90 12.52
CA LEU A 91 -0.75 -1.61 12.22
C LEU A 91 0.28 -1.41 13.34
N THR A 92 1.24 -2.33 13.44
CA THR A 92 2.36 -2.17 14.36
C THR A 92 3.35 -1.14 13.83
N ALA A 93 3.97 -0.38 14.74
CA ALA A 93 4.97 0.63 14.43
C ALA A 93 6.18 0.44 15.37
N ALA A 94 7.10 -0.44 14.98
CA ALA A 94 8.20 -0.87 15.83
C ALA A 94 9.53 -0.17 15.55
N SER A 95 9.72 0.43 14.38
CA SER A 95 11.01 0.99 13.93
C SER A 95 12.18 0.01 14.11
N GLY A 96 11.94 -1.30 14.00
CA GLY A 96 12.92 -2.35 14.23
C GLY A 96 13.26 -2.61 15.70
N SER A 97 12.61 -1.94 16.66
CA SER A 97 12.87 -2.15 18.09
C SER A 97 12.02 -3.31 18.65
N PRO A 98 12.65 -4.31 19.27
CA PRO A 98 11.91 -5.38 19.95
C PRO A 98 11.00 -4.87 21.07
N ALA A 99 11.33 -3.74 21.71
CA ALA A 99 10.53 -3.13 22.77
C ALA A 99 9.15 -2.66 22.24
N PHE A 100 9.05 -2.33 20.96
CA PHE A 100 7.82 -1.85 20.31
C PHE A 100 7.20 -2.87 19.35
N ALA A 101 7.67 -4.11 19.35
CA ALA A 101 7.20 -5.15 18.43
C ALA A 101 5.67 -5.32 18.42
N ASN A 102 5.02 -5.05 19.54
CA ASN A 102 3.55 -5.18 19.71
C ASN A 102 2.85 -3.81 19.85
N LEU A 103 3.53 -2.70 19.54
CA LEU A 103 2.92 -1.38 19.59
C LEU A 103 2.01 -1.18 18.38
N VAL A 104 0.70 -1.30 18.60
CA VAL A 104 -0.33 -1.06 17.57
C VAL A 104 -0.75 0.41 17.60
N ALA A 105 -0.63 1.08 16.47
CA ALA A 105 -1.01 2.48 16.34
C ALA A 105 -2.53 2.66 16.48
N GLN A 106 -2.95 3.61 17.32
CA GLN A 106 -4.37 3.94 17.56
C GLN A 106 -4.90 5.04 16.63
N ARG A 107 -3.99 5.71 15.92
CA ARG A 107 -4.29 6.78 14.95
C ARG A 107 -3.22 6.81 13.86
N ASP A 108 -3.54 7.44 12.76
CA ASP A 108 -2.56 7.74 11.71
C ASP A 108 -1.63 8.89 12.14
N ALA A 109 -0.39 8.86 11.66
CA ALA A 109 0.46 10.03 11.68
C ALA A 109 -0.08 11.07 10.70
N PHE A 110 0.19 12.35 10.94
CA PHE A 110 -0.30 13.46 10.10
C PHE A 110 -0.04 13.25 8.61
N THR A 111 1.15 12.78 8.24
CA THR A 111 1.52 12.51 6.84
C THR A 111 0.81 11.30 6.24
N ILE A 112 0.34 10.37 7.05
CA ILE A 112 -0.44 9.20 6.61
C ILE A 112 -1.90 9.58 6.38
N GLU A 113 -2.43 10.49 7.21
CA GLU A 113 -3.79 10.99 7.10
C GLU A 113 -3.99 11.89 5.86
N ARG A 114 -2.92 12.55 5.36
CA ARG A 114 -2.93 13.46 4.20
C ARG A 114 -2.85 12.72 2.87
#